data_fcd840816839cfac9df748e94c55a0ab
#
_entry.id   fcd840816839cfac9df748e94c55a0ab
#
_cell.length_a   1.000
_cell.length_b   1.000
_cell.length_c   1.000
_cell.angle_alpha   90.00
_cell.angle_beta   90.00
_cell.angle_gamma   90.00
#
_symmetry.space_group_name_H-M   'P 1'
#
loop_
_entity.id
_entity.type
_entity.pdbx_description
1 polymer ?
#
loop_
_entity_poly.entity_id
_entity_poly.type
_entity_poly.pdbx_seq_one_letter_code
_entity_poly.pdbx_strand_id
1 'polypeptide(L)'
;THDWSTVWYNNSDHHWRECRAQGCPIAGDSEKEGYGAHTAGGWITDQAATSTQPGSRHRQCTTCGYVMVREIIPATGGSSSGGSSSGGSSSGGSSSGNVSTSTQKNPDGSTTTTKTDRNTGTVTTTTKRPDGSQTVVEAAKDGTVTTTEKAKDGSSVKTVQNPDGSSKTTVNRADKVASETSVDRRGKAESQVKVPAQVTQAAQRGDKAVLLPVPEMPVTRGGSISITIQTSSKQPVKVEVPVAQPGPGAVAVILHPNGVEEVVKTSALTPQGVLLTVSDGAVVTVRDNSKYFSDVDGHWAKDAISFVSARELFQGETASTFAPNDVMSRAMLMTVLASLDGADTSSGGTWYAGGVEWAVAHGISDGSNPERAITREQLAAMLYRCAGSPRADSKTLAFSDAQSVSGYAQEAMCWAVERGLLCGYGNGLLAPKDSATRAEVAAVLRQYIGLMN
;
A
#
# COMPACT_ATOMS: atom_id res chain seq x y z
N THR A 1 27.07 -10.18 -23.41
CA THR A 1 25.82 -10.77 -23.95
C THR A 1 24.78 -10.79 -22.84
N HIS A 2 23.61 -10.23 -23.10
CA HIS A 2 22.50 -10.24 -22.15
C HIS A 2 21.86 -11.63 -22.10
N ASP A 3 21.45 -12.07 -20.91
CA ASP A 3 20.63 -13.26 -20.70
C ASP A 3 19.19 -12.81 -20.43
N TRP A 4 18.36 -12.75 -21.47
CA TRP A 4 17.00 -12.26 -21.35
C TRP A 4 16.05 -13.28 -20.74
N SER A 5 15.18 -12.81 -19.83
CA SER A 5 14.12 -13.63 -19.25
C SER A 5 13.20 -14.20 -20.33
N THR A 6 12.76 -15.44 -20.14
CA THR A 6 11.69 -16.01 -20.96
C THR A 6 10.31 -15.51 -20.54
N VAL A 7 10.21 -14.89 -19.36
CA VAL A 7 8.98 -14.33 -18.80
C VAL A 7 8.87 -12.86 -19.22
N TRP A 8 7.69 -12.48 -19.69
CA TRP A 8 7.36 -11.10 -19.98
C TRP A 8 7.00 -10.35 -18.69
N TYR A 9 7.58 -9.19 -18.50
CA TYR A 9 7.18 -8.19 -17.51
C TYR A 9 6.30 -7.16 -18.19
N ASN A 10 5.40 -6.54 -17.44
CA ASN A 10 4.49 -5.54 -17.98
C ASN A 10 4.02 -4.55 -16.90
N ASN A 11 3.56 -3.40 -17.34
CA ASN A 11 2.78 -2.42 -16.57
C ASN A 11 1.50 -2.10 -17.37
N SER A 12 0.77 -1.04 -17.03
CA SER A 12 -0.44 -0.63 -17.76
C SER A 12 -0.22 -0.26 -19.22
N ASP A 13 0.99 0.19 -19.58
CA ASP A 13 1.27 0.82 -20.86
C ASP A 13 2.19 0.00 -21.74
N HIS A 14 3.15 -0.71 -21.15
CA HIS A 14 4.25 -1.37 -21.85
C HIS A 14 4.52 -2.77 -21.33
N HIS A 15 5.21 -3.57 -22.16
CA HIS A 15 5.78 -4.87 -21.78
C HIS A 15 7.25 -4.93 -22.19
N TRP A 16 8.03 -5.81 -21.50
CA TRP A 16 9.47 -6.01 -21.74
C TRP A 16 9.95 -7.34 -21.18
N ARG A 17 11.18 -7.72 -21.53
CA ARG A 17 11.92 -8.80 -20.86
C ARG A 17 13.08 -8.23 -20.08
N GLU A 18 13.34 -8.77 -18.91
CA GLU A 18 14.46 -8.36 -18.06
C GLU A 18 15.69 -9.25 -18.32
N CYS A 19 16.87 -8.64 -18.23
CA CYS A 19 18.12 -9.37 -18.27
C CYS A 19 18.37 -10.07 -16.95
N ARG A 20 18.69 -11.37 -16.96
CA ARG A 20 19.04 -12.17 -15.77
C ARG A 20 20.54 -12.18 -15.50
N ALA A 21 21.37 -11.64 -16.40
CA ALA A 21 22.81 -11.59 -16.19
C ALA A 21 23.15 -10.72 -14.99
N GLN A 22 23.92 -11.27 -14.06
CA GLN A 22 24.37 -10.55 -12.87
C GLN A 22 25.20 -9.35 -13.28
N GLY A 23 24.83 -8.15 -12.78
CA GLY A 23 25.50 -6.89 -13.13
C GLY A 23 25.17 -6.35 -14.52
N CYS A 24 24.03 -6.71 -15.09
CA CYS A 24 23.58 -6.16 -16.38
C CYS A 24 23.43 -4.62 -16.29
N PRO A 25 24.10 -3.82 -17.13
CA PRO A 25 24.13 -2.37 -17.02
C PRO A 25 22.86 -1.67 -17.56
N ILE A 26 21.85 -2.42 -18.00
CA ILE A 26 20.62 -1.82 -18.57
C ILE A 26 19.81 -1.18 -17.44
N ALA A 27 19.80 0.14 -17.44
CA ALA A 27 19.12 0.96 -16.44
C ALA A 27 17.80 1.58 -16.95
N GLY A 28 17.60 1.66 -18.25
CA GLY A 28 16.41 2.28 -18.86
C GLY A 28 15.39 1.26 -19.37
N ASP A 29 14.10 1.52 -19.19
CA ASP A 29 13.03 0.62 -19.66
C ASP A 29 13.06 0.44 -21.17
N SER A 30 13.40 1.50 -21.93
CA SER A 30 13.49 1.47 -23.39
C SER A 30 14.64 0.60 -23.96
N GLU A 31 15.61 0.22 -23.12
CA GLU A 31 16.75 -0.61 -23.51
C GLU A 31 16.52 -2.10 -23.22
N LYS A 32 15.42 -2.44 -22.57
CA LYS A 32 15.04 -3.82 -22.27
C LYS A 32 14.56 -4.54 -23.52
N GLU A 33 14.80 -5.85 -23.60
CA GLU A 33 14.40 -6.63 -24.77
C GLU A 33 12.88 -6.61 -24.96
N GLY A 34 12.44 -6.29 -26.17
CA GLY A 34 11.04 -6.28 -26.52
C GLY A 34 10.22 -5.19 -25.82
N TYR A 35 10.87 -4.14 -25.29
CA TYR A 35 10.15 -3.01 -24.73
C TYR A 35 9.24 -2.38 -25.78
N GLY A 36 7.96 -2.31 -25.49
CA GLY A 36 6.97 -1.77 -26.41
C GLY A 36 5.60 -1.62 -25.78
N ALA A 37 4.78 -0.78 -26.40
CA ALA A 37 3.40 -0.61 -26.00
C ALA A 37 2.60 -1.91 -26.20
N HIS A 38 1.55 -2.10 -25.39
CA HIS A 38 0.66 -3.24 -25.54
C HIS A 38 -0.07 -3.24 -26.89
N THR A 39 -0.02 -4.36 -27.59
CA THR A 39 -0.80 -4.58 -28.82
C THR A 39 -1.99 -5.46 -28.52
N ALA A 40 -3.20 -4.90 -28.63
CA ALA A 40 -4.41 -5.63 -28.35
C ALA A 40 -4.64 -6.79 -29.34
N GLY A 41 -4.77 -7.99 -28.81
CA GLY A 41 -5.23 -9.16 -29.56
C GLY A 41 -6.71 -9.14 -29.91
N GLY A 42 -7.20 -10.22 -30.46
CA GLY A 42 -8.62 -10.45 -30.67
C GLY A 42 -9.38 -10.56 -29.33
N TRP A 43 -10.71 -10.48 -29.41
CA TRP A 43 -11.54 -10.75 -28.25
C TRP A 43 -11.49 -12.22 -27.86
N ILE A 44 -11.24 -12.49 -26.60
CA ILE A 44 -11.30 -13.81 -25.99
C ILE A 44 -12.57 -13.83 -25.12
N THR A 45 -13.48 -14.77 -25.41
CA THR A 45 -14.70 -14.92 -24.64
C THR A 45 -14.41 -15.71 -23.38
N ASP A 46 -14.56 -15.08 -22.23
CA ASP A 46 -14.43 -15.72 -20.90
C ASP A 46 -15.69 -16.52 -20.60
N GLN A 47 -16.84 -15.94 -20.92
CA GLN A 47 -18.16 -16.54 -20.78
C GLN A 47 -19.04 -16.14 -21.97
N ALA A 48 -19.59 -17.11 -22.66
CA ALA A 48 -20.50 -16.84 -23.76
C ALA A 48 -21.82 -16.24 -23.22
N ALA A 49 -22.31 -15.20 -23.89
CA ALA A 49 -23.64 -14.69 -23.60
C ALA A 49 -24.70 -15.73 -24.01
N THR A 50 -25.68 -15.96 -23.16
CA THR A 50 -26.87 -16.77 -23.46
C THR A 50 -28.06 -15.86 -23.75
N SER A 51 -29.19 -16.42 -24.11
CA SER A 51 -30.43 -15.64 -24.26
C SER A 51 -30.86 -14.93 -22.98
N THR A 52 -30.42 -15.40 -21.81
CA THR A 52 -30.83 -14.90 -20.50
C THR A 52 -29.70 -14.42 -19.62
N GLN A 53 -28.42 -14.71 -19.98
CA GLN A 53 -27.28 -14.30 -19.19
C GLN A 53 -26.28 -13.50 -20.04
N PRO A 54 -25.77 -12.38 -19.51
CA PRO A 54 -24.67 -11.69 -20.15
C PRO A 54 -23.42 -12.56 -20.13
N GLY A 55 -22.67 -12.51 -21.21
CA GLY A 55 -21.36 -13.08 -21.31
C GLY A 55 -20.28 -12.07 -20.88
N SER A 56 -19.05 -12.51 -20.84
CA SER A 56 -17.88 -11.63 -20.68
C SER A 56 -16.80 -11.99 -21.68
N ARG A 57 -16.05 -11.00 -22.11
CA ARG A 57 -14.89 -11.16 -22.96
C ARG A 57 -13.82 -10.16 -22.57
N HIS A 58 -12.58 -10.51 -22.88
CA HIS A 58 -11.48 -9.60 -22.67
C HIS A 58 -10.60 -9.52 -23.91
N ARG A 59 -9.77 -8.49 -23.98
CA ARG A 59 -8.66 -8.39 -24.89
C ARG A 59 -7.37 -8.36 -24.11
N GLN A 60 -6.42 -9.15 -24.53
CA GLN A 60 -5.09 -9.18 -23.92
C GLN A 60 -4.01 -8.82 -24.93
N CYS A 61 -2.89 -8.34 -24.43
CA CYS A 61 -1.72 -8.09 -25.26
C CYS A 61 -1.27 -9.39 -25.92
N THR A 62 -1.07 -9.36 -27.24
CA THR A 62 -0.63 -10.52 -28.02
C THR A 62 0.77 -11.02 -27.64
N THR A 63 1.58 -10.15 -27.03
CA THR A 63 2.97 -10.43 -26.66
C THR A 63 3.11 -10.94 -25.24
N CYS A 64 2.52 -10.26 -24.24
CA CYS A 64 2.74 -10.54 -22.83
C CYS A 64 1.53 -11.08 -22.07
N GLY A 65 0.36 -11.15 -22.73
CA GLY A 65 -0.87 -11.64 -22.09
C GLY A 65 -1.56 -10.66 -21.13
N TYR A 66 -1.03 -9.44 -20.95
CA TYR A 66 -1.66 -8.42 -20.10
C TYR A 66 -3.09 -8.14 -20.55
N VAL A 67 -4.06 -8.21 -19.64
CA VAL A 67 -5.47 -7.95 -19.95
C VAL A 67 -5.70 -6.46 -20.03
N MET A 68 -5.90 -5.96 -21.23
CA MET A 68 -6.03 -4.53 -21.54
C MET A 68 -7.45 -4.01 -21.32
N VAL A 69 -8.46 -4.82 -21.70
CA VAL A 69 -9.87 -4.43 -21.65
C VAL A 69 -10.70 -5.66 -21.30
N ARG A 70 -11.71 -5.48 -20.44
CA ARG A 70 -12.77 -6.46 -20.22
C ARG A 70 -14.11 -5.84 -20.64
N GLU A 71 -14.94 -6.64 -21.27
CA GLU A 71 -16.25 -6.23 -21.75
C GLU A 71 -17.31 -7.26 -21.36
N ILE A 72 -18.48 -6.77 -20.97
CA ILE A 72 -19.65 -7.62 -20.75
C ILE A 72 -20.41 -7.69 -22.07
N ILE A 73 -20.68 -8.91 -22.55
CA ILE A 73 -21.50 -9.17 -23.74
C ILE A 73 -22.96 -9.22 -23.25
N PRO A 74 -23.84 -8.31 -23.69
CA PRO A 74 -25.26 -8.37 -23.31
C PRO A 74 -25.87 -9.73 -23.66
N ALA A 75 -26.81 -10.20 -22.83
CA ALA A 75 -27.59 -11.41 -23.15
C ALA A 75 -28.27 -11.27 -24.53
N THR A 76 -28.14 -12.29 -25.36
CA THR A 76 -28.71 -12.32 -26.70
C THR A 76 -30.20 -12.64 -26.66
N GLY A 77 -31.00 -11.76 -26.07
CA GLY A 77 -32.46 -11.92 -26.03
C GLY A 77 -33.04 -12.09 -27.41
N GLY A 78 -33.49 -13.30 -27.70
CA GLY A 78 -34.03 -13.63 -29.01
C GLY A 78 -35.33 -12.88 -29.32
N SER A 79 -35.40 -12.24 -30.47
CA SER A 79 -36.68 -11.97 -31.17
C SER A 79 -37.27 -13.31 -31.56
N SER A 80 -38.31 -13.75 -30.84
CA SER A 80 -39.07 -14.92 -31.22
C SER A 80 -40.29 -14.51 -32.05
N SER A 81 -40.26 -14.82 -33.29
CA SER A 81 -41.47 -15.05 -34.06
C SER A 81 -41.96 -16.50 -33.88
N GLY A 82 -43.15 -16.66 -33.39
CA GLY A 82 -44.16 -17.69 -33.53
C GLY A 82 -43.78 -19.19 -33.55
N GLY A 83 -44.38 -19.96 -32.61
CA GLY A 83 -44.52 -21.40 -32.67
C GLY A 83 -45.11 -22.00 -31.41
N SER A 84 -46.36 -22.38 -31.43
CA SER A 84 -47.12 -23.03 -30.34
C SER A 84 -46.60 -24.42 -30.03
N SER A 85 -46.49 -24.81 -28.71
CA SER A 85 -47.26 -25.93 -28.15
C SER A 85 -46.86 -26.26 -26.69
N SER A 86 -47.85 -26.21 -25.87
CA SER A 86 -48.24 -27.04 -24.73
C SER A 86 -47.27 -27.49 -23.62
N GLY A 87 -47.57 -27.08 -22.42
CA GLY A 87 -47.63 -27.97 -21.27
C GLY A 87 -46.75 -27.65 -20.07
N GLY A 88 -47.35 -27.16 -18.97
CA GLY A 88 -46.84 -27.37 -17.62
C GLY A 88 -46.74 -26.14 -16.72
N SER A 89 -47.82 -25.83 -16.04
CA SER A 89 -48.03 -25.14 -14.72
C SER A 89 -46.95 -24.24 -14.14
N SER A 90 -47.05 -23.03 -14.11
CA SER A 90 -47.75 -21.97 -13.37
C SER A 90 -47.19 -21.64 -12.00
N SER A 91 -46.73 -20.43 -11.83
CA SER A 91 -47.17 -19.59 -10.72
C SER A 91 -47.08 -18.13 -11.18
N GLY A 92 -48.18 -17.41 -10.91
CA GLY A 92 -48.47 -16.12 -11.47
C GLY A 92 -47.53 -15.00 -11.05
N GLY A 93 -47.15 -14.22 -12.03
CA GLY A 93 -46.58 -12.91 -11.86
C GLY A 93 -47.44 -11.93 -12.60
N SER A 94 -48.09 -11.01 -11.90
CA SER A 94 -48.77 -9.86 -12.49
C SER A 94 -47.83 -9.04 -13.35
N SER A 95 -48.02 -9.08 -14.65
CA SER A 95 -47.28 -8.23 -15.59
C SER A 95 -48.03 -6.90 -15.73
N SER A 96 -47.50 -5.84 -15.09
CA SER A 96 -47.70 -4.50 -15.64
C SER A 96 -46.88 -4.42 -16.91
N GLY A 97 -47.45 -4.10 -18.07
CA GLY A 97 -46.97 -4.38 -19.42
C GLY A 97 -45.60 -3.88 -19.87
N ASN A 98 -44.77 -3.30 -18.99
CA ASN A 98 -43.48 -2.67 -19.34
C ASN A 98 -42.26 -3.28 -18.67
N VAL A 99 -42.37 -4.22 -17.74
CA VAL A 99 -41.27 -4.88 -17.07
C VAL A 99 -41.31 -6.38 -17.30
N SER A 100 -40.29 -6.94 -17.85
CA SER A 100 -40.09 -8.40 -17.92
C SER A 100 -39.19 -8.87 -16.78
N THR A 101 -39.50 -10.00 -16.16
CA THR A 101 -38.73 -10.57 -15.04
C THR A 101 -38.47 -12.04 -15.32
N SER A 102 -37.22 -12.46 -15.19
CA SER A 102 -36.82 -13.87 -15.19
C SER A 102 -36.07 -14.19 -13.91
N THR A 103 -36.23 -15.40 -13.38
CA THR A 103 -35.52 -15.86 -12.17
C THR A 103 -34.93 -17.23 -12.42
N GLN A 104 -33.67 -17.40 -12.04
CA GLN A 104 -32.95 -18.66 -12.18
C GLN A 104 -32.30 -19.03 -10.84
N LYS A 105 -32.34 -20.29 -10.48
CA LYS A 105 -31.61 -20.87 -9.35
C LYS A 105 -30.29 -21.40 -9.88
N ASN A 106 -29.17 -20.98 -9.27
CA ASN A 106 -27.81 -21.36 -9.69
C ASN A 106 -27.34 -22.63 -8.96
N PRO A 107 -26.34 -23.37 -9.51
CA PRO A 107 -25.82 -24.57 -8.89
C PRO A 107 -25.20 -24.36 -7.50
N ASP A 108 -24.71 -23.16 -7.19
CA ASP A 108 -24.17 -22.75 -5.89
C ASP A 108 -25.24 -22.42 -4.85
N GLY A 109 -26.51 -22.64 -5.18
CA GLY A 109 -27.66 -22.34 -4.34
C GLY A 109 -28.10 -20.88 -4.36
N SER A 110 -27.40 -20.00 -5.04
CA SER A 110 -27.83 -18.61 -5.23
C SER A 110 -29.00 -18.52 -6.19
N THR A 111 -29.73 -17.38 -6.12
CA THR A 111 -30.85 -17.07 -7.02
C THR A 111 -30.56 -15.78 -7.75
N THR A 112 -30.57 -15.82 -9.07
CA THR A 112 -30.41 -14.66 -9.94
C THR A 112 -31.75 -14.27 -10.52
N THR A 113 -32.15 -13.01 -10.35
CA THR A 113 -33.36 -12.41 -10.93
C THR A 113 -32.95 -11.28 -11.85
N THR A 114 -33.36 -11.33 -13.10
CA THR A 114 -33.14 -10.27 -14.08
C THR A 114 -34.47 -9.58 -14.39
N LYS A 115 -34.50 -8.26 -14.26
CA LYS A 115 -35.63 -7.39 -14.61
C LYS A 115 -35.20 -6.46 -15.75
N THR A 116 -35.99 -6.39 -16.79
CA THR A 116 -35.81 -5.43 -17.89
C THR A 116 -37.00 -4.47 -17.94
N ASP A 117 -36.71 -3.20 -17.73
CA ASP A 117 -37.67 -2.14 -17.90
C ASP A 117 -37.62 -1.60 -19.33
N ARG A 118 -38.66 -1.82 -20.11
CA ARG A 118 -38.71 -1.43 -21.52
C ARG A 118 -38.91 0.09 -21.71
N ASN A 119 -39.39 0.82 -20.70
CA ASN A 119 -39.53 2.28 -20.76
C ASN A 119 -38.21 2.98 -20.63
N THR A 120 -37.43 2.57 -19.67
CA THR A 120 -36.11 3.16 -19.39
C THR A 120 -34.97 2.47 -20.16
N GLY A 121 -35.17 1.22 -20.61
CA GLY A 121 -34.15 0.36 -21.19
C GLY A 121 -33.19 -0.17 -20.14
N THR A 122 -33.46 0.00 -18.86
CA THR A 122 -32.61 -0.46 -17.75
C THR A 122 -32.74 -1.96 -17.53
N VAL A 123 -31.61 -2.65 -17.41
CA VAL A 123 -31.57 -4.06 -17.02
C VAL A 123 -30.99 -4.16 -15.61
N THR A 124 -31.79 -4.73 -14.68
CA THR A 124 -31.37 -4.95 -13.29
C THR A 124 -31.22 -6.45 -13.05
N THR A 125 -30.01 -6.88 -12.70
CA THR A 125 -29.69 -8.26 -12.32
C THR A 125 -29.42 -8.32 -10.83
N THR A 126 -30.19 -9.10 -10.08
CA THR A 126 -30.04 -9.31 -8.65
C THR A 126 -29.66 -10.74 -8.36
N THR A 127 -28.50 -10.98 -7.76
CA THR A 127 -28.06 -12.29 -7.28
C THR A 127 -28.09 -12.32 -5.75
N LYS A 128 -28.91 -13.19 -5.18
CA LYS A 128 -28.98 -13.45 -3.73
C LYS A 128 -28.30 -14.76 -3.43
N ARG A 129 -27.35 -14.77 -2.47
CA ARG A 129 -26.61 -15.95 -2.05
C ARG A 129 -27.21 -16.56 -0.79
N PRO A 130 -26.97 -17.88 -0.53
CA PRO A 130 -27.49 -18.56 0.66
C PRO A 130 -27.00 -17.98 1.99
N ASP A 131 -25.83 -17.33 2.01
CA ASP A 131 -25.27 -16.66 3.20
C ASP A 131 -25.98 -15.34 3.55
N GLY A 132 -26.92 -14.89 2.71
CA GLY A 132 -27.67 -13.65 2.86
C GLY A 132 -27.01 -12.46 2.15
N SER A 133 -25.83 -12.62 1.53
CA SER A 133 -25.24 -11.58 0.71
C SER A 133 -25.97 -11.39 -0.61
N GLN A 134 -25.86 -10.19 -1.18
CA GLN A 134 -26.56 -9.82 -2.41
C GLN A 134 -25.69 -8.97 -3.30
N THR A 135 -25.73 -9.24 -4.61
CA THR A 135 -25.18 -8.36 -5.64
C THR A 135 -26.32 -7.88 -6.54
N VAL A 136 -26.38 -6.58 -6.79
CA VAL A 136 -27.31 -5.95 -7.75
C VAL A 136 -26.49 -5.22 -8.80
N VAL A 137 -26.71 -5.54 -10.06
CA VAL A 137 -26.11 -4.86 -11.21
C VAL A 137 -27.23 -4.21 -12.01
N GLU A 138 -27.13 -2.91 -12.21
CA GLU A 138 -28.05 -2.11 -13.01
C GLU A 138 -27.30 -1.55 -14.22
N ALA A 139 -27.66 -1.97 -15.40
CA ALA A 139 -27.15 -1.45 -16.66
C ALA A 139 -28.19 -0.50 -17.27
N ALA A 140 -27.85 0.77 -17.33
CA ALA A 140 -28.70 1.80 -17.92
C ALA A 140 -28.49 1.89 -19.44
N LYS A 141 -29.47 2.46 -20.14
CA LYS A 141 -29.46 2.60 -21.61
C LYS A 141 -28.32 3.50 -22.11
N ASP A 142 -27.88 4.45 -21.30
CA ASP A 142 -26.76 5.36 -21.61
C ASP A 142 -25.39 4.70 -21.47
N GLY A 143 -25.35 3.43 -21.04
CA GLY A 143 -24.11 2.66 -20.81
C GLY A 143 -23.55 2.79 -19.40
N THR A 144 -24.21 3.54 -18.50
CA THR A 144 -23.83 3.59 -17.08
C THR A 144 -24.14 2.24 -16.42
N VAL A 145 -23.18 1.69 -15.68
CA VAL A 145 -23.35 0.46 -14.92
C VAL A 145 -23.21 0.76 -13.42
N THR A 146 -24.23 0.41 -12.66
CA THR A 146 -24.21 0.49 -11.20
C THR A 146 -24.15 -0.92 -10.62
N THR A 147 -23.10 -1.22 -9.86
CA THR A 147 -22.99 -2.47 -9.09
C THR A 147 -23.14 -2.16 -7.61
N THR A 148 -24.04 -2.85 -6.92
CA THR A 148 -24.21 -2.75 -5.47
C THR A 148 -24.04 -4.13 -4.86
N GLU A 149 -23.06 -4.27 -3.98
CA GLU A 149 -22.81 -5.47 -3.19
C GLU A 149 -23.20 -5.20 -1.74
N LYS A 150 -23.90 -6.14 -1.13
CA LYS A 150 -24.27 -6.11 0.29
C LYS A 150 -23.83 -7.41 0.93
N ALA A 151 -23.03 -7.32 1.98
CA ALA A 151 -22.61 -8.45 2.78
C ALA A 151 -23.62 -8.75 3.91
N LYS A 152 -23.54 -9.95 4.48
CA LYS A 152 -24.37 -10.40 5.60
C LYS A 152 -24.24 -9.53 6.85
N ASP A 153 -23.06 -8.98 7.09
CA ASP A 153 -22.75 -8.10 8.25
C ASP A 153 -23.28 -6.67 8.10
N GLY A 154 -23.96 -6.37 6.99
CA GLY A 154 -24.48 -5.05 6.67
C GLY A 154 -23.51 -4.12 5.95
N SER A 155 -22.29 -4.57 5.68
CA SER A 155 -21.35 -3.84 4.82
C SER A 155 -21.88 -3.77 3.39
N SER A 156 -21.56 -2.67 2.69
CA SER A 156 -21.95 -2.50 1.30
C SER A 156 -20.91 -1.77 0.48
N VAL A 157 -20.80 -2.16 -0.79
CA VAL A 157 -20.00 -1.48 -1.81
C VAL A 157 -20.94 -1.12 -2.96
N LYS A 158 -20.94 0.14 -3.36
CA LYS A 158 -21.68 0.62 -4.54
C LYS A 158 -20.70 1.27 -5.51
N THR A 159 -20.60 0.75 -6.71
CA THR A 159 -19.78 1.30 -7.79
C THR A 159 -20.68 1.75 -8.94
N VAL A 160 -20.52 2.99 -9.35
CA VAL A 160 -21.11 3.55 -10.57
C VAL A 160 -19.98 3.75 -11.58
N GLN A 161 -20.07 3.08 -12.70
CA GLN A 161 -19.12 3.19 -13.79
C GLN A 161 -19.80 3.87 -14.98
N ASN A 162 -19.22 4.97 -15.43
CA ASN A 162 -19.73 5.74 -16.56
C ASN A 162 -19.12 5.28 -17.88
N PRO A 163 -19.79 5.51 -19.02
CA PRO A 163 -19.27 5.14 -20.34
C PRO A 163 -17.98 5.85 -20.73
N ASP A 164 -17.70 7.01 -20.14
CA ASP A 164 -16.46 7.78 -20.37
C ASP A 164 -15.24 7.23 -19.61
N GLY A 165 -15.41 6.10 -18.88
CA GLY A 165 -14.37 5.46 -18.07
C GLY A 165 -14.24 6.00 -16.66
N SER A 166 -14.92 7.09 -16.31
CA SER A 166 -14.94 7.56 -14.93
C SER A 166 -15.78 6.65 -14.02
N SER A 167 -15.47 6.62 -12.73
CA SER A 167 -16.24 5.82 -11.78
C SER A 167 -16.35 6.49 -10.41
N LYS A 168 -17.36 6.06 -9.66
CA LYS A 168 -17.56 6.45 -8.27
C LYS A 168 -17.89 5.21 -7.45
N THR A 169 -17.08 4.94 -6.42
CA THR A 169 -17.26 3.82 -5.50
C THR A 169 -17.54 4.33 -4.10
N THR A 170 -18.61 3.86 -3.48
CA THR A 170 -18.95 4.14 -2.09
C THR A 170 -18.88 2.84 -1.30
N VAL A 171 -18.09 2.84 -0.23
CA VAL A 171 -17.95 1.70 0.68
C VAL A 171 -18.53 2.10 2.04
N ASN A 172 -19.40 1.25 2.61
CA ASN A 172 -19.85 1.36 3.98
C ASN A 172 -19.58 0.05 4.69
N ARG A 173 -18.76 0.07 5.71
CA ARG A 173 -18.44 -1.10 6.53
C ARG A 173 -19.42 -1.25 7.69
N ALA A 174 -19.48 -2.44 8.28
CA ALA A 174 -20.32 -2.72 9.44
C ALA A 174 -19.98 -1.84 10.66
N ASP A 175 -18.70 -1.50 10.85
CA ASP A 175 -18.19 -0.60 11.90
C ASP A 175 -18.43 0.89 11.59
N LYS A 176 -19.15 1.19 10.49
CA LYS A 176 -19.48 2.54 10.02
C LYS A 176 -18.28 3.35 9.49
N VAL A 177 -17.10 2.74 9.31
CA VAL A 177 -16.06 3.35 8.49
C VAL A 177 -16.57 3.36 7.04
N ALA A 178 -16.52 4.53 6.42
CA ALA A 178 -17.04 4.70 5.08
C ALA A 178 -16.07 5.45 4.19
N SER A 179 -16.10 5.15 2.89
CA SER A 179 -15.37 5.92 1.89
C SER A 179 -16.21 6.20 0.66
N GLU A 180 -15.85 7.29 0.01
CA GLU A 180 -16.31 7.63 -1.32
C GLU A 180 -15.09 7.92 -2.19
N THR A 181 -14.87 7.07 -3.20
CA THR A 181 -13.75 7.19 -4.13
C THR A 181 -14.29 7.53 -5.51
N SER A 182 -13.73 8.56 -6.12
CA SER A 182 -13.99 8.97 -7.50
C SER A 182 -12.73 8.77 -8.33
N VAL A 183 -12.87 8.17 -9.49
CA VAL A 183 -11.82 8.03 -10.49
C VAL A 183 -12.27 8.78 -11.74
N ASP A 184 -11.50 9.74 -12.18
CA ASP A 184 -11.81 10.49 -13.38
C ASP A 184 -11.47 9.69 -14.66
N ARG A 185 -11.87 10.20 -15.83
CA ARG A 185 -11.60 9.59 -17.14
C ARG A 185 -10.12 9.46 -17.49
N ARG A 186 -9.21 10.13 -16.74
CA ARG A 186 -7.76 10.07 -16.89
C ARG A 186 -7.13 9.08 -15.90
N GLY A 187 -7.93 8.45 -15.03
CA GLY A 187 -7.46 7.53 -14.00
C GLY A 187 -7.01 8.19 -12.71
N LYS A 188 -7.14 9.53 -12.56
CA LYS A 188 -6.85 10.21 -11.30
C LYS A 188 -7.89 9.81 -10.26
N ALA A 189 -7.44 9.27 -9.13
CA ALA A 189 -8.28 8.80 -8.05
C ALA A 189 -8.24 9.78 -6.85
N GLU A 190 -9.41 10.08 -6.31
CA GLU A 190 -9.58 10.86 -5.08
C GLU A 190 -10.57 10.15 -4.17
N SER A 191 -10.26 10.06 -2.88
CA SER A 191 -11.11 9.41 -1.90
C SER A 191 -11.36 10.31 -0.69
N GLN A 192 -12.57 10.24 -0.16
CA GLN A 192 -12.90 10.80 1.15
C GLN A 192 -13.27 9.64 2.07
N VAL A 193 -12.58 9.55 3.20
CA VAL A 193 -12.80 8.51 4.20
C VAL A 193 -13.31 9.14 5.48
N LYS A 194 -14.38 8.56 6.04
CA LYS A 194 -14.93 8.94 7.34
C LYS A 194 -14.72 7.81 8.32
N VAL A 195 -13.98 8.09 9.40
CA VAL A 195 -13.75 7.17 10.52
C VAL A 195 -14.56 7.68 11.72
N PRO A 196 -15.58 6.95 12.17
CA PRO A 196 -16.40 7.37 13.30
C PRO A 196 -15.58 7.47 14.59
N ALA A 197 -15.96 8.40 15.47
CA ALA A 197 -15.27 8.63 16.75
C ALA A 197 -15.13 7.35 17.58
N GLN A 198 -16.09 6.44 17.54
CA GLN A 198 -16.03 5.16 18.26
C GLN A 198 -14.90 4.25 17.75
N VAL A 199 -14.70 4.17 16.43
CA VAL A 199 -13.64 3.39 15.80
C VAL A 199 -12.28 4.02 16.10
N THR A 200 -12.20 5.35 15.97
CA THR A 200 -11.01 6.13 16.32
C THR A 200 -10.56 5.89 17.75
N GLN A 201 -11.49 6.00 18.72
CA GLN A 201 -11.18 5.75 20.13
C GLN A 201 -10.81 4.29 20.42
N ALA A 202 -11.44 3.33 19.73
CA ALA A 202 -11.09 1.92 19.85
C ALA A 202 -9.68 1.64 19.30
N ALA A 203 -9.33 2.24 18.17
CA ALA A 203 -8.00 2.14 17.57
C ALA A 203 -6.92 2.70 18.49
N GLN A 204 -7.15 3.90 19.04
CA GLN A 204 -6.22 4.56 19.98
C GLN A 204 -6.00 3.75 21.26
N ARG A 205 -7.07 3.15 21.84
CA ARG A 205 -6.96 2.32 23.05
C ARG A 205 -6.30 0.97 22.81
N GLY A 206 -6.48 0.39 21.63
CA GLY A 206 -5.97 -0.92 21.26
C GLY A 206 -4.63 -0.89 20.52
N ASP A 207 -4.07 0.30 20.31
CA ASP A 207 -2.89 0.54 19.46
C ASP A 207 -2.98 -0.20 18.10
N LYS A 208 -4.15 -0.10 17.46
CA LYS A 208 -4.44 -0.75 16.18
C LYS A 208 -4.69 0.27 15.09
N ALA A 209 -4.17 -0.01 13.91
CA ALA A 209 -4.46 0.82 12.76
C ALA A 209 -5.89 0.60 12.24
N VAL A 210 -6.51 1.66 11.74
CA VAL A 210 -7.76 1.58 11.00
C VAL A 210 -7.42 1.33 9.54
N LEU A 211 -7.73 0.14 9.02
CA LEU A 211 -7.62 -0.14 7.59
C LEU A 211 -8.65 0.72 6.83
N LEU A 212 -8.17 1.57 5.93
CA LEU A 212 -9.04 2.46 5.16
C LEU A 212 -9.75 1.68 4.04
N PRO A 213 -11.07 1.85 3.87
CA PRO A 213 -11.83 1.16 2.82
C PRO A 213 -11.70 1.87 1.47
N VAL A 214 -10.48 2.02 0.98
CA VAL A 214 -10.16 2.57 -0.35
C VAL A 214 -9.68 1.46 -1.27
N PRO A 215 -9.82 1.59 -2.60
CA PRO A 215 -9.27 0.61 -3.54
C PRO A 215 -7.76 0.46 -3.38
N GLU A 216 -7.27 -0.77 -3.48
CA GLU A 216 -5.84 -1.01 -3.65
C GLU A 216 -5.38 -0.44 -4.99
N MET A 217 -4.45 0.50 -4.94
CA MET A 217 -3.88 1.12 -6.12
C MET A 217 -2.39 0.78 -6.23
N PRO A 218 -1.84 0.67 -7.44
CA PRO A 218 -0.41 0.49 -7.60
C PRO A 218 0.33 1.73 -7.08
N VAL A 219 1.47 1.50 -6.43
CA VAL A 219 2.35 2.58 -5.97
C VAL A 219 3.16 3.11 -7.15
N THR A 220 3.02 4.39 -7.46
CA THR A 220 3.73 5.07 -8.54
C THR A 220 4.49 6.28 -8.01
N ARG A 221 5.44 6.83 -8.79
CA ARG A 221 6.17 8.05 -8.43
C ARG A 221 5.26 9.28 -8.31
N GLY A 222 4.18 9.33 -9.08
CA GLY A 222 3.19 10.41 -9.04
C GLY A 222 2.15 10.29 -7.93
N GLY A 223 2.21 9.24 -7.14
CA GLY A 223 1.19 8.88 -6.15
C GLY A 223 0.11 7.98 -6.74
N SER A 224 -0.60 7.26 -5.86
CA SER A 224 -1.62 6.29 -6.26
C SER A 224 -3.03 6.90 -6.21
N ILE A 225 -3.39 7.45 -5.08
CA ILE A 225 -4.70 8.01 -4.79
C ILE A 225 -4.52 9.15 -3.77
N SER A 226 -5.29 10.21 -3.89
CA SER A 226 -5.37 11.27 -2.88
C SER A 226 -6.52 10.96 -1.93
N ILE A 227 -6.25 10.80 -0.63
CA ILE A 227 -7.21 10.37 0.38
C ILE A 227 -7.36 11.46 1.44
N THR A 228 -8.55 12.03 1.55
CA THR A 228 -8.92 12.92 2.67
C THR A 228 -9.49 12.09 3.80
N ILE A 229 -8.92 12.17 5.00
CA ILE A 229 -9.29 11.33 6.15
C ILE A 229 -9.93 12.19 7.23
N GLN A 230 -11.19 11.92 7.54
CA GLN A 230 -11.97 12.55 8.61
C GLN A 230 -12.09 11.56 9.76
N THR A 231 -11.44 11.83 10.89
CA THR A 231 -11.38 10.93 12.04
C THR A 231 -12.36 11.29 13.15
N SER A 232 -12.98 12.46 13.08
CA SER A 232 -13.84 12.99 14.15
C SER A 232 -13.16 13.01 15.54
N SER A 233 -11.82 13.13 15.58
CA SER A 233 -11.01 13.14 16.79
C SER A 233 -9.98 14.26 16.76
N LYS A 234 -9.73 14.87 17.93
CA LYS A 234 -8.64 15.85 18.10
C LYS A 234 -7.26 15.19 18.23
N GLN A 235 -7.23 13.92 18.60
CA GLN A 235 -5.99 13.15 18.73
C GLN A 235 -5.67 12.44 17.42
N PRO A 236 -4.40 12.34 17.04
CA PRO A 236 -3.98 11.58 15.86
C PRO A 236 -4.41 10.11 15.94
N VAL A 237 -4.63 9.52 14.78
CA VAL A 237 -5.10 8.14 14.63
C VAL A 237 -4.17 7.39 13.68
N LYS A 238 -3.81 6.17 14.06
CA LYS A 238 -3.06 5.25 13.21
C LYS A 238 -4.00 4.67 12.15
N VAL A 239 -3.63 4.81 10.88
CA VAL A 239 -4.39 4.30 9.73
C VAL A 239 -3.48 3.47 8.83
N GLU A 240 -4.09 2.55 8.10
CA GLU A 240 -3.43 1.78 7.06
C GLU A 240 -4.08 2.08 5.70
N VAL A 241 -3.28 2.54 4.76
CA VAL A 241 -3.68 2.76 3.37
C VAL A 241 -3.36 1.49 2.59
N PRO A 242 -4.37 0.77 2.06
CA PRO A 242 -4.11 -0.42 1.26
C PRO A 242 -3.47 -0.03 -0.07
N VAL A 243 -2.41 -0.72 -0.43
CA VAL A 243 -1.73 -0.59 -1.72
C VAL A 243 -1.26 -1.96 -2.19
N ALA A 244 -1.29 -2.18 -3.50
CA ALA A 244 -0.85 -3.42 -4.08
C ALA A 244 0.68 -3.56 -3.98
N GLN A 245 1.14 -4.62 -3.32
CA GLN A 245 2.56 -5.02 -3.24
C GLN A 245 3.51 -3.85 -2.89
N PRO A 246 3.42 -3.25 -1.70
CA PRO A 246 4.25 -2.11 -1.34
C PRO A 246 5.73 -2.51 -1.30
N GLY A 247 6.52 -1.98 -2.23
CA GLY A 247 7.97 -2.09 -2.20
C GLY A 247 8.61 -1.22 -1.11
N PRO A 248 9.92 -1.41 -0.81
CA PRO A 248 10.61 -0.66 0.24
C PRO A 248 10.60 0.86 0.01
N GLY A 249 10.47 1.32 -1.24
CA GLY A 249 10.37 2.73 -1.62
C GLY A 249 8.99 3.35 -1.43
N ALA A 250 7.96 2.55 -1.10
CA ALA A 250 6.63 3.06 -0.85
C ALA A 250 6.59 3.87 0.46
N VAL A 251 6.07 5.08 0.39
CA VAL A 251 6.03 6.02 1.50
C VAL A 251 4.72 6.81 1.48
N ALA A 252 4.19 7.11 2.66
CA ALA A 252 3.06 8.02 2.80
C ALA A 252 3.52 9.48 2.70
N VAL A 253 2.72 10.30 2.05
CA VAL A 253 2.95 11.74 1.89
C VAL A 253 1.69 12.48 2.30
N ILE A 254 1.84 13.50 3.16
CA ILE A 254 0.77 14.43 3.52
C ILE A 254 0.80 15.61 2.52
N LEU A 255 -0.37 15.92 1.98
CA LEU A 255 -0.58 17.06 1.09
C LEU A 255 -1.17 18.20 1.92
N HIS A 256 -0.38 19.24 2.17
CA HIS A 256 -0.83 20.39 2.93
C HIS A 256 -1.68 21.35 2.07
N PRO A 257 -2.61 22.12 2.67
CA PRO A 257 -3.48 23.04 1.94
C PRO A 257 -2.73 24.13 1.14
N ASN A 258 -1.50 24.44 1.55
CA ASN A 258 -0.62 25.40 0.85
C ASN A 258 0.11 24.77 -0.36
N GLY A 259 -0.16 23.51 -0.69
CA GLY A 259 0.47 22.78 -1.79
C GLY A 259 1.83 22.16 -1.44
N VAL A 260 2.30 22.27 -0.18
CA VAL A 260 3.52 21.60 0.28
C VAL A 260 3.22 20.11 0.50
N GLU A 261 4.14 19.28 0.04
CA GLU A 261 4.13 17.83 0.26
C GLU A 261 5.11 17.48 1.38
N GLU A 262 4.67 16.70 2.34
CA GLU A 262 5.47 16.23 3.46
C GLU A 262 5.58 14.71 3.44
N VAL A 263 6.80 14.18 3.34
CA VAL A 263 7.06 12.75 3.46
C VAL A 263 6.91 12.33 4.92
N VAL A 264 6.00 11.38 5.17
CA VAL A 264 5.78 10.83 6.53
C VAL A 264 6.92 9.88 6.86
N LYS A 265 7.95 10.39 7.52
CA LYS A 265 9.19 9.65 7.85
C LYS A 265 8.95 8.44 8.74
N THR A 266 7.92 8.49 9.58
CA THR A 266 7.50 7.41 10.46
C THR A 266 6.58 6.38 9.79
N SER A 267 6.20 6.57 8.51
CA SER A 267 5.33 5.61 7.83
C SER A 267 6.00 4.22 7.75
N ALA A 268 5.25 3.16 8.01
CA ALA A 268 5.75 1.78 7.99
C ALA A 268 5.07 0.96 6.89
N LEU A 269 5.73 -0.10 6.45
CA LEU A 269 5.17 -1.03 5.48
C LEU A 269 4.52 -2.22 6.19
N THR A 270 3.38 -2.64 5.67
CA THR A 270 2.74 -3.91 6.00
C THR A 270 2.63 -4.77 4.74
N PRO A 271 2.29 -6.04 4.86
CA PRO A 271 1.99 -6.86 3.68
C PRO A 271 0.80 -6.34 2.85
N GLN A 272 -0.05 -5.50 3.43
CA GLN A 272 -1.31 -5.03 2.82
C GLN A 272 -1.27 -3.55 2.43
N GLY A 273 -0.27 -2.79 2.91
CA GLY A 273 -0.24 -1.36 2.65
C GLY A 273 0.83 -0.57 3.38
N VAL A 274 0.48 0.68 3.66
CA VAL A 274 1.34 1.64 4.35
C VAL A 274 0.62 2.17 5.59
N LEU A 275 1.26 1.99 6.74
CA LEU A 275 0.84 2.53 8.04
C LEU A 275 1.35 3.97 8.22
N LEU A 276 0.51 4.81 8.77
CA LEU A 276 0.88 6.16 9.21
C LEU A 276 -0.08 6.67 10.28
N THR A 277 0.36 7.67 11.02
CA THR A 277 -0.48 8.39 11.98
C THR A 277 -0.94 9.71 11.36
N VAL A 278 -2.24 10.00 11.42
CA VAL A 278 -2.84 11.19 10.80
C VAL A 278 -3.70 11.96 11.79
N SER A 279 -3.75 13.29 11.60
CA SER A 279 -4.73 14.16 12.24
C SER A 279 -6.03 14.24 11.43
N ASP A 280 -7.10 14.70 12.06
CA ASP A 280 -8.39 14.92 11.39
C ASP A 280 -8.26 15.88 10.20
N GLY A 281 -8.85 15.54 9.08
CA GLY A 281 -8.79 16.32 7.84
C GLY A 281 -7.50 16.17 7.02
N ALA A 282 -6.56 15.31 7.43
CA ALA A 282 -5.34 15.08 6.67
C ALA A 282 -5.65 14.57 5.26
N VAL A 283 -4.91 15.08 4.28
CA VAL A 283 -4.93 14.59 2.90
C VAL A 283 -3.64 13.83 2.66
N VAL A 284 -3.75 12.55 2.34
CA VAL A 284 -2.59 11.67 2.17
C VAL A 284 -2.58 10.99 0.81
N THR A 285 -1.39 10.66 0.34
CA THR A 285 -1.17 9.76 -0.80
C THR A 285 -0.04 8.80 -0.46
N VAL A 286 0.02 7.66 -1.16
CA VAL A 286 1.17 6.76 -1.12
C VAL A 286 1.86 6.80 -2.46
N ARG A 287 3.18 7.01 -2.46
CA ARG A 287 3.98 7.04 -3.69
C ARG A 287 5.28 6.27 -3.54
N ASP A 288 5.86 5.90 -4.67
CA ASP A 288 7.23 5.41 -4.76
C ASP A 288 8.19 6.59 -4.73
N ASN A 289 8.94 6.72 -3.64
CA ASN A 289 10.01 7.70 -3.46
C ASN A 289 11.39 7.05 -3.48
N SER A 290 11.51 5.89 -4.16
CA SER A 290 12.77 5.17 -4.28
C SER A 290 13.89 6.05 -4.83
N LYS A 291 15.05 5.97 -4.19
CA LYS A 291 16.31 6.53 -4.66
C LYS A 291 17.17 5.40 -5.21
N TYR A 292 17.92 5.66 -6.25
CA TYR A 292 18.82 4.70 -6.84
C TYR A 292 20.27 4.99 -6.42
N PHE A 293 20.96 3.97 -5.94
CA PHE A 293 22.39 4.02 -5.60
C PHE A 293 23.09 2.81 -6.22
N SER A 294 24.09 3.07 -7.06
CA SER A 294 24.78 2.03 -7.84
C SER A 294 25.61 1.07 -6.98
N ASP A 295 26.02 1.50 -5.79
CA ASP A 295 26.84 0.72 -4.84
C ASP A 295 25.98 -0.13 -3.87
N VAL A 296 24.65 -0.11 -4.05
CA VAL A 296 23.71 -0.88 -3.23
C VAL A 296 23.16 -2.11 -3.96
N ASP A 297 23.37 -2.21 -5.28
CA ASP A 297 22.92 -3.35 -6.05
C ASP A 297 23.64 -4.64 -5.58
N GLY A 298 22.82 -5.64 -5.20
CA GLY A 298 23.33 -6.88 -4.61
C GLY A 298 23.74 -6.80 -3.15
N HIS A 299 23.68 -5.63 -2.51
CA HIS A 299 24.02 -5.48 -1.11
C HIS A 299 22.88 -6.02 -0.22
N TRP A 300 23.21 -6.73 0.87
CA TRP A 300 22.24 -7.34 1.78
C TRP A 300 21.22 -6.36 2.39
N ALA A 301 21.61 -5.09 2.57
CA ALA A 301 20.77 -4.03 3.13
C ALA A 301 20.00 -3.23 2.08
N LYS A 302 19.97 -3.63 0.80
CA LYS A 302 19.34 -2.89 -0.30
C LYS A 302 17.93 -2.40 0.06
N ASP A 303 17.10 -3.29 0.58
CA ASP A 303 15.71 -2.96 0.94
C ASP A 303 15.62 -1.99 2.12
N ALA A 304 16.51 -2.12 3.10
CA ALA A 304 16.56 -1.21 4.23
C ALA A 304 17.04 0.18 3.83
N ILE A 305 18.06 0.24 2.97
CA ILE A 305 18.57 1.50 2.40
C ILE A 305 17.49 2.18 1.57
N SER A 306 16.81 1.44 0.70
CA SER A 306 15.69 1.97 -0.09
C SER A 306 14.58 2.51 0.81
N PHE A 307 14.25 1.80 1.90
CA PHE A 307 13.24 2.20 2.88
C PHE A 307 13.58 3.53 3.57
N VAL A 308 14.79 3.66 4.13
CA VAL A 308 15.18 4.88 4.88
C VAL A 308 15.43 6.06 3.95
N SER A 309 15.93 5.82 2.74
CA SER A 309 16.17 6.88 1.75
C SER A 309 14.86 7.41 1.15
N ALA A 310 13.86 6.53 0.92
CA ALA A 310 12.53 6.96 0.48
C ALA A 310 11.82 7.85 1.51
N ARG A 311 12.12 7.67 2.80
CA ARG A 311 11.62 8.48 3.92
C ARG A 311 12.46 9.73 4.20
N GLU A 312 13.47 9.99 3.34
CA GLU A 312 14.37 11.15 3.46
C GLU A 312 15.12 11.21 4.81
N LEU A 313 15.29 10.05 5.45
CA LEU A 313 16.07 9.89 6.67
C LEU A 313 17.56 9.78 6.35
N PHE A 314 17.90 9.15 5.23
CA PHE A 314 19.26 9.04 4.73
C PHE A 314 19.35 9.63 3.33
N GLN A 315 20.44 10.34 3.13
CA GLN A 315 20.87 10.76 1.79
C GLN A 315 22.05 9.91 1.35
N GLY A 316 22.29 9.82 0.04
CA GLY A 316 23.51 9.25 -0.50
C GLY A 316 24.72 10.10 -0.13
N GLU A 317 25.90 9.50 -0.12
CA GLU A 317 27.17 10.24 -0.07
C GLU A 317 27.31 11.14 -1.30
N THR A 318 26.84 10.64 -2.43
CA THR A 318 26.64 11.38 -3.68
C THR A 318 25.21 11.15 -4.21
N ALA A 319 24.90 11.76 -5.34
CA ALA A 319 23.60 11.54 -6.00
C ALA A 319 23.39 10.07 -6.42
N SER A 320 24.46 9.27 -6.60
CA SER A 320 24.40 7.90 -7.13
C SER A 320 25.05 6.85 -6.24
N THR A 321 25.65 7.21 -5.12
CA THR A 321 26.29 6.29 -4.17
C THR A 321 25.79 6.51 -2.76
N PHE A 322 25.60 5.43 -2.02
CA PHE A 322 25.14 5.43 -0.63
C PHE A 322 26.28 5.24 0.37
N ALA A 323 27.37 4.59 -0.02
CA ALA A 323 28.47 4.15 0.84
C ALA A 323 28.01 3.22 2.00
N PRO A 324 27.40 2.06 1.70
CA PRO A 324 26.74 1.21 2.70
C PRO A 324 27.68 0.67 3.78
N ASN A 325 28.96 0.45 3.43
CA ASN A 325 29.96 -0.14 4.32
C ASN A 325 30.75 0.89 5.13
N ASP A 326 30.54 2.19 4.87
CA ASP A 326 31.19 3.24 5.64
C ASP A 326 30.59 3.34 7.04
N VAL A 327 31.43 3.66 8.02
CA VAL A 327 30.98 3.82 9.39
C VAL A 327 30.15 5.09 9.56
N MET A 328 29.11 4.99 10.36
CA MET A 328 28.25 6.13 10.66
C MET A 328 28.79 6.93 11.85
N SER A 329 28.78 8.25 11.78
CA SER A 329 29.15 9.08 12.93
C SER A 329 28.00 9.23 13.93
N ARG A 330 28.33 9.60 15.17
CA ARG A 330 27.34 9.94 16.20
C ARG A 330 26.44 11.09 15.76
N ALA A 331 27.01 12.11 15.10
CA ALA A 331 26.29 13.26 14.57
C ALA A 331 25.25 12.85 13.52
N MET A 332 25.62 11.96 12.59
CA MET A 332 24.70 11.43 11.58
C MET A 332 23.47 10.78 12.23
N LEU A 333 23.70 9.92 13.24
CA LEU A 333 22.56 9.28 13.91
C LEU A 333 21.69 10.29 14.67
N MET A 334 22.28 11.24 15.40
CA MET A 334 21.52 12.29 16.11
C MET A 334 20.67 13.11 15.13
N THR A 335 21.22 13.49 13.99
CA THR A 335 20.48 14.20 12.93
C THR A 335 19.34 13.39 12.35
N VAL A 336 19.56 12.09 12.09
CA VAL A 336 18.52 11.17 11.61
C VAL A 336 17.40 11.00 12.63
N LEU A 337 17.72 10.84 13.91
CA LEU A 337 16.72 10.69 14.97
C LEU A 337 15.92 11.98 15.18
N ALA A 338 16.58 13.14 15.18
CA ALA A 338 15.93 14.44 15.20
C ALA A 338 14.96 14.62 14.01
N SER A 339 15.40 14.26 12.81
CA SER A 339 14.59 14.29 11.60
C SER A 339 13.40 13.33 11.67
N LEU A 340 13.56 12.16 12.28
CA LEU A 340 12.48 11.18 12.49
C LEU A 340 11.42 11.71 13.49
N ASP A 341 11.86 12.46 14.50
CA ASP A 341 10.99 13.12 15.47
C ASP A 341 10.31 14.41 14.92
N GLY A 342 10.64 14.79 13.68
CA GLY A 342 10.08 15.98 13.02
C GLY A 342 10.75 17.30 13.41
N ALA A 343 11.92 17.26 14.08
CA ALA A 343 12.67 18.44 14.44
C ALA A 343 13.31 19.09 13.18
N ASP A 344 13.34 20.43 13.17
CA ASP A 344 14.10 21.19 12.19
C ASP A 344 15.60 21.08 12.51
N THR A 345 16.34 20.38 11.65
CA THR A 345 17.79 20.20 11.78
C THR A 345 18.59 21.16 10.92
N SER A 346 17.94 22.12 10.26
CA SER A 346 18.58 23.08 9.36
C SER A 346 19.28 24.24 10.09
N SER A 347 19.05 24.41 11.38
CA SER A 347 19.61 25.50 12.19
C SER A 347 21.04 25.17 12.66
N GLY A 348 21.89 26.18 12.72
CA GLY A 348 23.26 26.09 13.31
C GLY A 348 24.39 26.28 12.32
N GLY A 349 25.61 26.34 12.85
CA GLY A 349 26.83 26.61 12.08
C GLY A 349 27.43 25.41 11.34
N THR A 350 27.01 24.19 11.70
CA THR A 350 27.42 22.94 11.06
C THR A 350 26.19 22.14 10.67
N TRP A 351 26.32 21.26 9.68
CA TRP A 351 25.20 20.42 9.19
C TRP A 351 24.55 19.54 10.27
N TYR A 352 25.25 19.28 11.37
CA TYR A 352 24.75 18.43 12.46
C TYR A 352 24.35 19.21 13.72
N ALA A 353 24.54 20.53 13.77
CA ALA A 353 24.33 21.30 14.98
C ALA A 353 22.91 21.13 15.54
N GLY A 354 21.88 21.30 14.71
CA GLY A 354 20.49 21.13 15.11
C GLY A 354 20.17 19.72 15.62
N GLY A 355 20.72 18.69 14.98
CA GLY A 355 20.58 17.30 15.42
C GLY A 355 21.22 17.02 16.77
N VAL A 356 22.41 17.58 17.03
CA VAL A 356 23.10 17.46 18.31
C VAL A 356 22.34 18.21 19.42
N GLU A 357 21.91 19.44 19.16
CA GLU A 357 21.12 20.24 20.10
C GLU A 357 19.81 19.51 20.47
N TRP A 358 19.09 18.98 19.47
CA TRP A 358 17.90 18.18 19.73
C TRP A 358 18.21 16.96 20.61
N ALA A 359 19.27 16.20 20.30
CA ALA A 359 19.61 14.99 21.04
C ALA A 359 19.99 15.27 22.49
N VAL A 360 20.66 16.39 22.75
CA VAL A 360 20.98 16.85 24.12
C VAL A 360 19.72 17.29 24.85
N ALA A 361 18.89 18.11 24.21
CA ALA A 361 17.66 18.63 24.83
C ALA A 361 16.68 17.50 25.23
N HIS A 362 16.66 16.41 24.46
CA HIS A 362 15.79 15.26 24.71
C HIS A 362 16.46 14.14 25.52
N GLY A 363 17.71 14.35 26.00
CA GLY A 363 18.42 13.36 26.79
C GLY A 363 18.84 12.09 26.00
N ILE A 364 18.83 12.16 24.67
CA ILE A 364 19.19 11.04 23.80
C ILE A 364 20.70 10.83 23.79
N SER A 365 21.47 11.91 23.79
CA SER A 365 22.93 11.93 23.80
C SER A 365 23.44 13.08 24.65
N ASP A 366 24.70 12.99 25.08
CA ASP A 366 25.42 14.09 25.75
C ASP A 366 26.00 15.11 24.75
N GLY A 367 25.82 14.86 23.43
CA GLY A 367 26.37 15.69 22.35
C GLY A 367 27.88 15.59 22.16
N SER A 368 28.59 14.85 23.00
CA SER A 368 30.06 14.75 22.94
C SER A 368 30.53 13.98 21.69
N ASN A 369 31.72 14.35 21.19
CA ASN A 369 32.39 13.67 20.07
C ASN A 369 31.46 13.39 18.86
N PRO A 370 30.81 14.40 18.28
CA PRO A 370 29.78 14.19 17.25
C PRO A 370 30.32 13.50 16.00
N GLU A 371 31.53 13.75 15.61
CA GLU A 371 32.15 13.20 14.38
C GLU A 371 32.74 11.79 14.57
N ARG A 372 32.83 11.30 15.82
CA ARG A 372 33.33 9.95 16.07
C ARG A 372 32.35 8.90 15.57
N ALA A 373 32.90 7.78 15.04
CA ALA A 373 32.10 6.62 14.66
C ALA A 373 31.24 6.14 15.84
N ILE A 374 29.96 5.85 15.55
CA ILE A 374 29.03 5.34 16.56
C ILE A 374 29.25 3.85 16.77
N THR A 375 29.31 3.41 18.04
CA THR A 375 29.36 1.99 18.34
C THR A 375 27.96 1.36 18.38
N ARG A 376 27.88 0.04 18.23
CA ARG A 376 26.61 -0.70 18.28
C ARG A 376 25.89 -0.52 19.62
N GLU A 377 26.60 -0.47 20.75
CA GLU A 377 26.01 -0.19 22.04
C GLU A 377 25.51 1.27 22.18
N GLN A 378 26.20 2.23 21.54
CA GLN A 378 25.76 3.64 21.52
C GLN A 378 24.52 3.80 20.63
N LEU A 379 24.45 3.14 19.48
CA LEU A 379 23.27 3.08 18.63
C LEU A 379 22.07 2.54 19.44
N ALA A 380 22.24 1.39 20.10
CA ALA A 380 21.19 0.83 20.95
C ALA A 380 20.74 1.80 22.05
N ALA A 381 21.68 2.45 22.74
CA ALA A 381 21.39 3.39 23.82
C ALA A 381 20.61 4.62 23.34
N MET A 382 20.93 5.17 22.17
CA MET A 382 20.21 6.32 21.60
C MET A 382 18.78 5.92 21.20
N LEU A 383 18.61 4.80 20.49
CA LEU A 383 17.27 4.30 20.10
C LEU A 383 16.40 3.94 21.32
N TYR A 384 16.99 3.32 22.32
CA TYR A 384 16.32 2.97 23.58
C TYR A 384 15.77 4.22 24.28
N ARG A 385 16.56 5.30 24.36
CA ARG A 385 16.11 6.58 24.93
C ARG A 385 15.03 7.25 24.07
N CYS A 386 15.15 7.21 22.74
CA CYS A 386 14.09 7.68 21.85
C CYS A 386 12.77 6.92 22.04
N ALA A 387 12.84 5.62 22.37
CA ALA A 387 11.67 4.81 22.70
C ALA A 387 11.09 5.06 24.10
N GLY A 388 11.63 6.03 24.85
CA GLY A 388 11.19 6.33 26.21
C GLY A 388 11.75 5.37 27.27
N SER A 389 12.85 4.70 26.99
CA SER A 389 13.54 3.76 27.87
C SER A 389 12.63 2.65 28.43
N PRO A 390 11.95 1.88 27.56
CA PRO A 390 11.04 0.83 27.98
C PRO A 390 11.81 -0.30 28.69
N ARG A 391 11.22 -0.87 29.72
CA ARG A 391 11.84 -1.99 30.42
C ARG A 391 12.06 -3.19 29.50
N ALA A 392 13.27 -3.73 29.47
CA ALA A 392 13.56 -4.99 28.83
C ALA A 392 13.03 -6.17 29.70
N ASP A 393 12.47 -7.18 29.07
CA ASP A 393 11.96 -8.38 29.76
C ASP A 393 13.13 -9.26 30.23
N SER A 394 14.18 -9.39 29.38
CA SER A 394 15.43 -10.06 29.72
C SER A 394 16.50 -9.08 30.24
N LYS A 395 17.22 -9.48 31.28
CA LYS A 395 18.40 -8.74 31.78
C LYS A 395 19.72 -9.37 31.34
N THR A 396 19.68 -10.42 30.52
CA THR A 396 20.85 -11.18 30.12
C THR A 396 20.93 -11.29 28.60
N LEU A 397 22.14 -11.18 28.08
CA LEU A 397 22.48 -11.33 26.68
C LEU A 397 23.14 -12.70 26.48
N ALA A 398 22.63 -13.49 25.57
CA ALA A 398 23.15 -14.84 25.25
C ALA A 398 24.27 -14.78 24.21
N PHE A 399 25.29 -13.91 24.43
CA PHE A 399 26.44 -13.76 23.55
C PHE A 399 27.72 -13.92 24.36
N SER A 400 28.78 -14.46 23.74
CA SER A 400 30.04 -14.75 24.41
C SER A 400 30.78 -13.50 24.89
N ASP A 401 30.51 -12.35 24.25
CA ASP A 401 31.10 -11.05 24.56
C ASP A 401 30.15 -10.11 25.32
N ALA A 402 29.06 -10.63 25.88
CA ALA A 402 28.05 -9.84 26.59
C ALA A 402 28.64 -8.99 27.73
N GLN A 403 29.73 -9.47 28.36
CA GLN A 403 30.44 -8.76 29.43
C GLN A 403 31.17 -7.49 28.95
N SER A 404 31.40 -7.35 27.64
CA SER A 404 32.03 -6.17 27.07
C SER A 404 31.07 -4.98 26.91
N VAL A 405 29.76 -5.20 27.09
CA VAL A 405 28.77 -4.13 27.07
C VAL A 405 29.00 -3.19 28.24
N SER A 406 29.08 -1.88 27.96
CA SER A 406 29.22 -0.85 29.01
C SER A 406 27.97 -0.82 29.92
N GLY A 407 28.18 -0.52 31.20
CA GLY A 407 27.09 -0.48 32.19
C GLY A 407 25.92 0.42 31.79
N TYR A 408 26.19 1.58 31.16
CA TYR A 408 25.15 2.49 30.70
C TYR A 408 24.28 1.92 29.55
N ALA A 409 24.80 0.94 28.83
CA ALA A 409 24.14 0.37 27.63
C ALA A 409 23.53 -1.01 27.89
N GLN A 410 23.69 -1.60 29.04
CA GLN A 410 23.24 -2.96 29.37
C GLN A 410 21.76 -3.17 29.07
N GLU A 411 20.90 -2.32 29.61
CA GLU A 411 19.45 -2.44 29.44
C GLU A 411 19.03 -2.14 27.99
N ALA A 412 19.65 -1.13 27.37
CA ALA A 412 19.41 -0.79 25.96
C ALA A 412 19.80 -1.92 25.02
N MET A 413 20.90 -2.60 25.27
CA MET A 413 21.34 -3.74 24.45
C MET A 413 20.42 -4.95 24.62
N CYS A 414 19.97 -5.23 25.87
CA CYS A 414 18.97 -6.28 26.11
C CYS A 414 17.68 -5.98 25.35
N TRP A 415 17.15 -4.76 25.47
CA TRP A 415 15.97 -4.32 24.77
C TRP A 415 16.14 -4.39 23.23
N ALA A 416 17.27 -3.92 22.71
CA ALA A 416 17.49 -3.91 21.26
C ALA A 416 17.57 -5.33 20.67
N VAL A 417 18.20 -6.26 21.39
CA VAL A 417 18.26 -7.68 20.99
C VAL A 417 16.88 -8.33 21.11
N GLU A 418 16.17 -8.11 22.19
CA GLU A 418 14.83 -8.65 22.41
C GLU A 418 13.82 -8.20 21.36
N ARG A 419 13.91 -6.94 20.92
CA ARG A 419 13.06 -6.37 19.86
C ARG A 419 13.57 -6.67 18.45
N GLY A 420 14.63 -7.44 18.30
CA GLY A 420 15.23 -7.79 17.01
C GLY A 420 15.87 -6.63 16.27
N LEU A 421 16.11 -5.49 16.96
CA LEU A 421 16.80 -4.33 16.37
C LEU A 421 18.26 -4.61 16.14
N LEU A 422 18.89 -5.30 17.08
CA LEU A 422 20.28 -5.77 16.97
C LEU A 422 20.32 -7.29 17.08
N CYS A 423 21.06 -7.92 16.20
CA CYS A 423 21.44 -9.32 16.28
C CYS A 423 22.94 -9.47 16.33
N GLY A 424 23.42 -10.60 16.83
CA GLY A 424 24.83 -10.95 16.79
C GLY A 424 25.29 -11.33 15.39
N TYR A 425 26.60 -11.34 15.22
CA TYR A 425 27.23 -11.94 14.06
C TYR A 425 27.17 -13.47 14.19
N GLY A 426 27.26 -14.18 13.06
CA GLY A 426 27.09 -15.65 13.01
C GLY A 426 28.12 -16.45 13.83
N ASN A 427 29.11 -15.78 14.46
CA ASN A 427 30.12 -16.35 15.34
C ASN A 427 29.75 -16.31 16.84
N GLY A 428 28.53 -15.91 17.20
CA GLY A 428 28.06 -15.81 18.58
C GLY A 428 28.48 -14.54 19.32
N LEU A 429 29.02 -13.53 18.61
CA LEU A 429 29.41 -12.23 19.15
C LEU A 429 28.32 -11.19 18.87
N LEU A 430 28.05 -10.33 19.84
CA LEU A 430 27.22 -9.14 19.71
C LEU A 430 27.99 -7.92 19.23
N ALA A 431 29.30 -7.89 19.53
CA ALA A 431 30.27 -6.85 19.18
C ALA A 431 29.83 -5.42 19.58
N PRO A 432 29.53 -5.16 20.86
CA PRO A 432 28.94 -3.89 21.30
C PRO A 432 29.87 -2.69 21.07
N LYS A 433 31.18 -2.90 21.01
CA LYS A 433 32.20 -1.86 20.80
C LYS A 433 32.53 -1.58 19.33
N ASP A 434 32.09 -2.44 18.44
CA ASP A 434 32.33 -2.25 17.00
C ASP A 434 31.53 -1.06 16.49
N SER A 435 32.11 -0.36 15.52
CA SER A 435 31.44 0.74 14.86
C SER A 435 30.32 0.22 13.95
N ALA A 436 29.16 0.86 13.98
CA ALA A 436 28.06 0.52 13.10
C ALA A 436 28.24 1.19 11.72
N THR A 437 28.01 0.42 10.67
CA THR A 437 28.01 0.93 9.29
C THR A 437 26.68 1.61 8.95
N ARG A 438 26.68 2.42 7.89
CA ARG A 438 25.48 3.06 7.36
C ARG A 438 24.38 2.05 6.98
N ALA A 439 24.78 0.91 6.42
CA ALA A 439 23.88 -0.20 6.09
C ALA A 439 23.25 -0.84 7.33
N GLU A 440 24.06 -1.10 8.37
CA GLU A 440 23.56 -1.64 9.64
C GLU A 440 22.57 -0.69 10.30
N VAL A 441 22.89 0.60 10.35
CA VAL A 441 21.98 1.59 10.92
C VAL A 441 20.70 1.72 10.10
N ALA A 442 20.75 1.65 8.77
CA ALA A 442 19.57 1.65 7.92
C ALA A 442 18.66 0.44 8.21
N ALA A 443 19.25 -0.75 8.39
CA ALA A 443 18.51 -1.96 8.76
C ALA A 443 17.83 -1.84 10.13
N VAL A 444 18.56 -1.33 11.13
CA VAL A 444 18.05 -1.10 12.48
C VAL A 444 16.92 -0.07 12.48
N LEU A 445 17.05 1.04 11.76
CA LEU A 445 16.02 2.09 11.67
C LEU A 445 14.76 1.60 10.96
N ARG A 446 14.88 0.80 9.92
CA ARG A 446 13.71 0.18 9.27
C ARG A 446 12.90 -0.64 10.28
N GLN A 447 13.58 -1.44 11.11
CA GLN A 447 12.95 -2.23 12.16
C GLN A 447 12.36 -1.34 13.27
N TYR A 448 13.11 -0.33 13.69
CA TYR A 448 12.69 0.61 14.72
C TYR A 448 11.42 1.37 14.33
N ILE A 449 11.32 1.85 13.09
CA ILE A 449 10.10 2.49 12.56
C ILE A 449 8.94 1.50 12.54
N GLY A 450 9.18 0.23 12.23
CA GLY A 450 8.18 -0.83 12.35
C GLY A 450 7.66 -1.01 13.79
N LEU A 451 8.51 -0.86 14.79
CA LEU A 451 8.12 -0.95 16.21
C LEU A 451 7.32 0.27 16.71
N MET A 452 7.51 1.45 16.11
CA MET A 452 6.76 2.68 16.44
C MET A 452 5.31 2.61 15.96
N ASN A 453 5.02 1.72 15.00
CA ASN A 453 3.73 1.55 14.34
C ASN A 453 3.04 0.24 14.76
#